data_31e967ba2d51947716a398e5e80e1d8e
#
_entry.id   31e967ba2d51947716a398e5e80e1d8e
#
_cell.length_a   1.000
_cell.length_b   1.000
_cell.length_c   1.000
_cell.angle_alpha   90.00
_cell.angle_beta   90.00
_cell.angle_gamma   90.00
#
_symmetry.space_group_name_H-M   'P 1'
#
loop_
_entity.id
_entity.type
_entity.pdbx_description
1 polymer ?
#
loop_
_entity_poly.entity_id
_entity_poly.type
_entity_poly.pdbx_seq_one_letter_code
_entity_poly.pdbx_strand_id
1 'polypeptide(L)'
;MEVRIKLYNLKSFKFKKKLEINSINFQFDPEFCSSNLILESDFTAVKKNNLQHGIIFCKQSLDDYSPYIEFKVNIETPLKGKGNLYIGLVDKSKSKPQNISSKYWKETPQSYYWNVWGTQLIKINEMGIQSGSIKGYGCQCEDFETIIGIKYEHICRSVSFFKNGINLGVAFRNVQSGLTPVLDIWFEKGTIFINHNAVCEERTFL
;
A
#
# COMPACT_ATOMS: atom_id res chain seq x y z
N MET A 1 26.96 14.98 55.04
CA MET A 1 26.94 13.73 54.26
C MET A 1 26.43 14.09 52.86
N GLU A 2 27.36 14.41 51.94
CA GLU A 2 27.03 14.81 50.57
C GLU A 2 26.87 13.55 49.70
N VAL A 3 25.72 13.39 49.09
CA VAL A 3 25.47 12.31 48.09
C VAL A 3 25.82 12.86 46.73
N ARG A 4 26.98 12.48 46.17
CA ARG A 4 27.36 12.79 44.79
C ARG A 4 26.71 11.75 43.86
N ILE A 5 25.70 12.19 43.10
CA ILE A 5 25.15 11.42 41.99
C ILE A 5 26.08 11.55 40.77
N LYS A 6 26.77 10.47 40.40
CA LYS A 6 27.51 10.38 39.13
C LYS A 6 26.54 10.14 38.00
N LEU A 7 26.31 11.18 37.19
CA LEU A 7 25.65 11.04 35.90
C LEU A 7 26.55 10.27 34.93
N TYR A 8 26.21 9.01 34.67
CA TYR A 8 26.82 8.25 33.59
C TYR A 8 26.28 8.78 32.27
N ASN A 9 27.18 9.30 31.42
CA ASN A 9 26.91 9.60 30.02
C ASN A 9 26.42 8.33 29.28
N LEU A 10 25.13 8.18 29.13
CA LEU A 10 24.53 7.23 28.19
C LEU A 10 24.85 7.69 26.77
N LYS A 11 25.96 7.20 26.22
CA LYS A 11 26.22 7.30 24.78
C LYS A 11 25.04 6.63 24.09
N SER A 12 24.34 7.38 23.26
CA SER A 12 23.23 6.90 22.44
C SER A 12 23.72 5.74 21.57
N PHE A 13 23.40 4.52 21.95
CA PHE A 13 23.53 3.35 21.11
C PHE A 13 22.48 3.46 20.01
N LYS A 14 22.89 3.93 18.83
CA LYS A 14 22.09 3.80 17.62
C LYS A 14 22.11 2.32 17.20
N PHE A 15 21.19 1.54 17.70
CA PHE A 15 20.89 0.24 17.13
C PHE A 15 20.23 0.46 15.76
N LYS A 16 21.02 0.48 14.69
CA LYS A 16 20.53 0.22 13.35
C LYS A 16 20.25 -1.28 13.27
N LYS A 17 19.07 -1.71 13.68
CA LYS A 17 18.58 -3.06 13.38
C LYS A 17 18.22 -3.06 11.90
N LYS A 18 19.17 -3.40 11.03
CA LYS A 18 18.90 -3.76 9.65
C LYS A 18 18.14 -5.10 9.74
N LEU A 19 16.82 -5.05 9.72
CA LEU A 19 16.02 -6.24 9.48
C LEU A 19 16.38 -6.68 8.05
N GLU A 20 17.13 -7.76 7.93
CA GLU A 20 17.20 -8.52 6.68
C GLU A 20 15.80 -9.12 6.50
N ILE A 21 14.91 -8.35 5.87
CA ILE A 21 13.64 -8.85 5.38
C ILE A 21 14.03 -9.79 4.25
N ASN A 22 13.84 -11.10 4.45
CA ASN A 22 13.88 -12.04 3.35
C ASN A 22 12.94 -11.48 2.28
N SER A 23 13.50 -11.03 1.17
CA SER A 23 12.74 -10.39 0.11
C SER A 23 11.82 -11.45 -0.49
N ILE A 24 10.58 -11.52 0.01
CA ILE A 24 9.54 -12.25 -0.70
C ILE A 24 9.38 -11.50 -2.03
N ASN A 25 9.56 -12.22 -3.12
CA ASN A 25 9.31 -11.68 -4.44
C ASN A 25 7.80 -11.55 -4.64
N PHE A 26 7.26 -10.40 -4.29
CA PHE A 26 5.87 -10.07 -4.60
C PHE A 26 5.65 -10.10 -6.10
N GLN A 27 4.51 -10.62 -6.51
CA GLN A 27 4.06 -10.65 -7.90
C GLN A 27 2.60 -10.24 -7.98
N PHE A 28 2.19 -9.64 -9.09
CA PHE A 28 0.80 -9.48 -9.44
C PHE A 28 0.16 -10.84 -9.78
N ASP A 29 -1.13 -10.97 -9.49
CA ASP A 29 -1.88 -12.19 -9.70
C ASP A 29 -2.70 -12.12 -10.99
N PRO A 30 -2.36 -12.91 -12.03
CA PRO A 30 -3.10 -12.91 -13.28
C PRO A 30 -4.55 -13.41 -13.13
N GLU A 31 -4.84 -14.25 -12.13
CA GLU A 31 -6.21 -14.71 -11.86
C GLU A 31 -7.08 -13.60 -11.25
N PHE A 32 -6.45 -12.63 -10.58
CA PHE A 32 -7.11 -11.48 -9.93
C PHE A 32 -6.69 -10.17 -10.61
N CYS A 33 -6.78 -10.14 -11.93
CA CYS A 33 -6.44 -9.00 -12.77
C CYS A 33 -7.59 -8.68 -13.73
N SER A 34 -7.98 -7.42 -13.80
CA SER A 34 -8.96 -6.96 -14.80
C SER A 34 -8.42 -7.15 -16.21
N SER A 35 -9.26 -7.61 -17.13
CA SER A 35 -8.90 -7.92 -18.51
C SER A 35 -8.42 -6.71 -19.34
N ASN A 36 -8.66 -5.50 -18.87
CA ASN A 36 -8.21 -4.24 -19.48
C ASN A 36 -6.83 -3.77 -18.97
N LEU A 37 -6.17 -4.56 -18.13
CA LEU A 37 -4.80 -4.36 -17.69
C LEU A 37 -3.87 -5.34 -18.41
N ILE A 38 -2.66 -4.91 -18.71
CA ILE A 38 -1.64 -5.73 -19.39
C ILE A 38 -0.55 -6.05 -18.37
N LEU A 39 -0.43 -7.33 -18.01
CA LEU A 39 0.64 -7.82 -17.15
C LEU A 39 1.92 -8.08 -17.95
N GLU A 40 3.07 -7.71 -17.42
CA GLU A 40 4.37 -8.16 -17.91
C GLU A 40 4.56 -9.66 -17.61
N SER A 41 5.44 -10.31 -18.37
CA SER A 41 5.62 -11.77 -18.34
C SER A 41 6.11 -12.32 -16.99
N ASP A 42 6.81 -11.52 -16.20
CA ASP A 42 7.29 -11.87 -14.86
C ASP A 42 6.31 -11.49 -13.73
N PHE A 43 5.16 -10.90 -14.08
CA PHE A 43 4.13 -10.43 -13.15
C PHE A 43 4.60 -9.38 -12.14
N THR A 44 5.69 -8.66 -12.43
CA THR A 44 6.22 -7.59 -11.57
C THR A 44 5.75 -6.21 -11.99
N ALA A 45 5.19 -6.09 -13.18
CA ALA A 45 4.65 -4.84 -13.70
C ALA A 45 3.27 -5.02 -14.34
N VAL A 46 2.45 -3.97 -14.23
CA VAL A 46 1.16 -3.85 -14.89
C VAL A 46 1.07 -2.56 -15.66
N LYS A 47 0.66 -2.63 -16.92
CA LYS A 47 0.41 -1.49 -17.81
C LYS A 47 -1.08 -1.24 -17.99
N LYS A 48 -1.41 0.04 -18.12
CA LYS A 48 -2.75 0.52 -18.45
C LYS A 48 -2.66 1.49 -19.62
N ASN A 49 -3.53 1.32 -20.61
CA ASN A 49 -3.56 2.13 -21.83
C ASN A 49 -4.97 2.49 -22.30
N ASN A 50 -5.93 2.52 -21.42
CA ASN A 50 -7.33 2.83 -21.73
C ASN A 50 -8.00 3.55 -20.56
N LEU A 51 -9.18 4.11 -20.81
CA LEU A 51 -9.98 4.85 -19.83
C LEU A 51 -10.79 3.95 -18.88
N GLN A 52 -10.85 2.64 -19.15
CA GLN A 52 -11.60 1.73 -18.30
C GLN A 52 -10.86 1.53 -16.98
N HIS A 53 -11.62 1.47 -15.92
CA HIS A 53 -11.14 1.15 -14.59
C HIS A 53 -10.54 -0.27 -14.53
N GLY A 54 -9.43 -0.43 -13.82
CA GLY A 54 -8.76 -1.72 -13.70
C GLY A 54 -8.32 -2.03 -12.28
N ILE A 55 -8.53 -3.27 -11.84
CA ILE A 55 -8.13 -3.77 -10.52
C ILE A 55 -7.13 -4.91 -10.69
N ILE A 56 -6.13 -4.93 -9.82
CA ILE A 56 -5.16 -6.02 -9.75
C ILE A 56 -4.74 -6.28 -8.31
N PHE A 57 -4.60 -7.54 -7.96
CA PHE A 57 -4.13 -8.02 -6.66
C PHE A 57 -2.69 -8.50 -6.76
N CYS A 58 -1.98 -8.51 -5.64
CA CYS A 58 -0.78 -9.31 -5.52
C CYS A 58 -1.11 -10.79 -5.27
N LYS A 59 -0.17 -11.69 -5.58
CA LYS A 59 -0.27 -13.10 -5.20
C LYS A 59 -0.13 -13.28 -3.70
N GLN A 60 0.86 -12.62 -3.12
CA GLN A 60 1.26 -12.75 -1.73
C GLN A 60 0.52 -11.75 -0.85
N SER A 61 0.24 -12.16 0.38
CA SER A 61 -0.30 -11.29 1.43
C SER A 61 0.82 -10.63 2.23
N LEU A 62 0.51 -9.52 2.89
CA LEU A 62 1.38 -8.95 3.93
C LEU A 62 1.18 -9.73 5.24
N ASP A 63 2.28 -10.11 5.86
CA ASP A 63 2.33 -10.81 7.13
C ASP A 63 3.55 -10.38 7.97
N ASP A 64 3.86 -11.12 9.01
CA ASP A 64 4.99 -10.84 9.91
C ASP A 64 6.35 -11.01 9.25
N TYR A 65 6.45 -11.84 8.23
CA TYR A 65 7.69 -12.13 7.50
C TYR A 65 7.89 -11.17 6.33
N SER A 66 6.79 -10.65 5.80
CA SER A 66 6.76 -9.74 4.66
C SER A 66 5.83 -8.56 4.95
N PRO A 67 6.21 -7.72 5.91
CA PRO A 67 5.33 -6.66 6.41
C PRO A 67 5.25 -5.44 5.49
N TYR A 68 6.04 -5.39 4.40
CA TYR A 68 6.17 -4.21 3.54
C TYR A 68 6.19 -4.56 2.06
N ILE A 69 5.47 -3.78 1.28
CA ILE A 69 5.53 -3.79 -0.19
C ILE A 69 5.57 -2.34 -0.69
N GLU A 70 6.22 -2.14 -1.83
CA GLU A 70 6.35 -0.84 -2.47
C GLU A 70 6.06 -0.94 -3.97
N PHE A 71 5.38 0.07 -4.48
CA PHE A 71 5.03 0.22 -5.89
C PHE A 71 5.62 1.52 -6.44
N LYS A 72 6.27 1.42 -7.60
CA LYS A 72 6.64 2.57 -8.41
C LYS A 72 5.54 2.81 -9.44
N VAL A 73 4.92 3.97 -9.40
CA VAL A 73 3.81 4.38 -10.27
C VAL A 73 4.33 5.41 -11.26
N ASN A 74 4.26 5.10 -12.55
CA ASN A 74 4.62 5.99 -13.64
C ASN A 74 3.37 6.30 -14.47
N ILE A 75 2.95 7.56 -14.50
CA ILE A 75 1.78 8.02 -15.25
C ILE A 75 2.27 8.74 -16.50
N GLU A 76 1.75 8.35 -17.66
CA GLU A 76 2.15 8.93 -18.95
C GLU A 76 1.25 10.10 -19.39
N THR A 77 0.02 10.15 -18.86
CA THR A 77 -0.93 11.22 -19.19
C THR A 77 -1.29 12.03 -17.95
N PRO A 78 -1.32 13.37 -18.04
CA PRO A 78 -1.75 14.22 -16.93
C PRO A 78 -3.16 13.87 -16.47
N LEU A 79 -3.35 13.75 -15.18
CA LEU A 79 -4.63 13.35 -14.59
C LEU A 79 -5.77 14.34 -14.82
N LYS A 80 -5.52 15.60 -15.20
CA LYS A 80 -6.51 16.68 -15.47
C LYS A 80 -7.79 16.59 -14.62
N GLY A 81 -7.63 16.21 -13.32
CA GLY A 81 -8.73 16.05 -12.38
C GLY A 81 -9.63 14.83 -12.59
N LYS A 82 -9.31 13.91 -13.51
CA LYS A 82 -10.16 12.74 -13.84
C LYS A 82 -9.55 11.39 -13.46
N GLY A 83 -8.31 11.35 -13.00
CA GLY A 83 -7.66 10.10 -12.60
C GLY A 83 -7.72 9.84 -11.09
N ASN A 84 -7.58 8.59 -10.71
CA ASN A 84 -7.40 8.20 -9.32
C ASN A 84 -6.58 6.91 -9.21
N LEU A 85 -5.97 6.69 -8.05
CA LEU A 85 -5.36 5.44 -7.68
C LEU A 85 -5.76 5.14 -6.24
N TYR A 86 -6.40 4.00 -6.05
CA TYR A 86 -6.59 3.45 -4.72
C TYR A 86 -5.59 2.32 -4.51
N ILE A 87 -4.92 2.36 -3.39
CA ILE A 87 -4.01 1.31 -2.96
C ILE A 87 -4.48 0.78 -1.62
N GLY A 88 -4.45 -0.53 -1.41
CA GLY A 88 -5.02 -1.05 -0.18
C GLY A 88 -4.68 -2.50 0.11
N LEU A 89 -5.36 -3.00 1.14
CA LEU A 89 -5.30 -4.37 1.61
C LEU A 89 -6.70 -4.96 1.64
N VAL A 90 -6.84 -6.19 1.16
CA VAL A 90 -8.13 -6.90 1.10
C VAL A 90 -7.99 -8.34 1.57
N ASP A 91 -9.07 -8.91 2.07
CA ASP A 91 -9.18 -10.36 2.27
C ASP A 91 -9.46 -11.04 0.92
N LYS A 92 -8.40 -11.50 0.26
CA LYS A 92 -8.48 -12.12 -1.06
C LYS A 92 -9.35 -13.38 -1.07
N SER A 93 -9.45 -14.10 0.06
CA SER A 93 -10.27 -15.31 0.17
C SER A 93 -11.76 -15.03 -0.02
N LYS A 94 -12.19 -13.80 0.25
CA LYS A 94 -13.57 -13.33 0.07
C LYS A 94 -13.82 -12.73 -1.32
N SER A 95 -12.79 -12.69 -2.16
CA SER A 95 -12.81 -12.11 -3.50
C SER A 95 -13.03 -13.20 -4.55
N LYS A 96 -13.76 -12.89 -5.62
CA LYS A 96 -14.00 -13.82 -6.73
C LYS A 96 -13.28 -13.33 -7.99
N PRO A 97 -12.40 -14.14 -8.61
CA PRO A 97 -11.63 -13.72 -9.80
C PRO A 97 -12.51 -13.23 -10.95
N GLN A 98 -13.68 -13.87 -11.14
CA GLN A 98 -14.57 -13.64 -12.27
C GLN A 98 -15.37 -12.33 -12.20
N ASN A 99 -15.37 -11.64 -11.06
CA ASN A 99 -16.19 -10.45 -10.80
C ASN A 99 -15.35 -9.17 -10.59
N ILE A 100 -14.11 -9.14 -11.08
CA ILE A 100 -13.26 -7.95 -10.97
C ILE A 100 -13.75 -6.89 -11.96
N SER A 101 -14.91 -6.34 -11.67
CA SER A 101 -15.52 -5.22 -12.40
C SER A 101 -15.20 -3.89 -11.72
N SER A 102 -15.45 -2.79 -12.41
CA SER A 102 -15.19 -1.42 -11.98
C SER A 102 -15.83 -0.97 -10.66
N LYS A 103 -16.69 -1.76 -10.04
CA LYS A 103 -17.34 -1.44 -8.76
C LYS A 103 -16.79 -2.24 -7.58
N TYR A 104 -15.83 -3.12 -7.85
CA TYR A 104 -15.44 -4.20 -6.95
C TYR A 104 -14.85 -3.75 -5.61
N TRP A 105 -14.04 -2.69 -5.57
CA TRP A 105 -13.45 -2.21 -4.33
C TRP A 105 -14.49 -1.81 -3.27
N LYS A 106 -15.66 -1.32 -3.69
CA LYS A 106 -16.77 -0.95 -2.79
C LYS A 106 -17.49 -2.17 -2.19
N GLU A 107 -17.27 -3.34 -2.77
CA GLU A 107 -18.01 -4.56 -2.44
C GLU A 107 -17.10 -5.62 -1.81
N THR A 108 -15.79 -5.37 -1.73
CA THR A 108 -14.85 -6.32 -1.13
C THR A 108 -14.88 -6.23 0.39
N PRO A 109 -15.43 -7.24 1.09
CA PRO A 109 -15.47 -7.23 2.55
C PRO A 109 -14.07 -7.15 3.16
N GLN A 110 -13.96 -6.52 4.34
CA GLN A 110 -12.70 -6.38 5.08
C GLN A 110 -11.56 -5.77 4.26
N SER A 111 -11.82 -4.62 3.67
CA SER A 111 -10.84 -3.90 2.86
C SER A 111 -10.51 -2.53 3.43
N TYR A 112 -9.28 -2.11 3.16
CA TYR A 112 -8.66 -0.89 3.68
C TYR A 112 -7.94 -0.20 2.55
N TYR A 113 -8.42 0.98 2.11
CA TYR A 113 -7.87 1.69 0.96
C TYR A 113 -7.41 3.10 1.30
N TRP A 114 -6.35 3.52 0.66
CA TRP A 114 -5.95 4.91 0.53
C TRP A 114 -6.17 5.37 -0.91
N ASN A 115 -6.98 6.43 -1.06
CA ASN A 115 -7.08 7.18 -2.30
C ASN A 115 -5.88 8.13 -2.40
N VAL A 116 -4.93 7.79 -3.24
CA VAL A 116 -3.61 8.45 -3.28
C VAL A 116 -3.73 9.93 -3.65
N TRP A 117 -4.56 10.25 -4.64
CA TRP A 117 -4.73 11.64 -5.09
C TRP A 117 -5.84 12.39 -4.37
N GLY A 118 -6.84 11.69 -3.90
CA GLY A 118 -7.94 12.27 -3.12
C GLY A 118 -7.65 12.43 -1.63
N THR A 119 -6.46 11.99 -1.16
CA THR A 119 -6.06 12.03 0.26
C THR A 119 -7.09 11.44 1.22
N GLN A 120 -7.79 10.38 0.82
CA GLN A 120 -8.88 9.79 1.56
C GLN A 120 -8.59 8.35 1.97
N LEU A 121 -8.80 8.03 3.24
CA LEU A 121 -8.83 6.63 3.72
C LEU A 121 -10.25 6.08 3.64
N ILE A 122 -10.40 4.84 3.20
CA ILE A 122 -11.68 4.15 3.08
C ILE A 122 -11.54 2.77 3.73
N LYS A 123 -12.49 2.46 4.63
CA LYS A 123 -12.60 1.14 5.26
C LYS A 123 -13.94 0.52 4.89
N ILE A 124 -13.91 -0.72 4.40
CA ILE A 124 -15.09 -1.56 4.15
C ILE A 124 -15.13 -2.64 5.22
N ASN A 125 -16.25 -2.82 5.88
CA ASN A 125 -16.43 -3.83 6.93
C ASN A 125 -16.69 -5.24 6.36
N GLU A 126 -16.90 -6.21 7.22
CA GLU A 126 -17.16 -7.61 6.84
C GLU A 126 -18.45 -7.79 6.01
N MET A 127 -19.39 -6.87 6.12
CA MET A 127 -20.66 -6.89 5.37
C MET A 127 -20.56 -6.15 4.02
N GLY A 128 -19.35 -5.70 3.60
CA GLY A 128 -19.21 -4.92 2.38
C GLY A 128 -19.70 -3.47 2.48
N ILE A 129 -19.95 -2.97 3.69
CA ILE A 129 -20.43 -1.61 3.91
C ILE A 129 -19.27 -0.69 4.25
N GLN A 130 -19.19 0.46 3.59
CA GLN A 130 -18.19 1.48 3.93
C GLN A 130 -18.42 1.96 5.37
N SER A 131 -17.50 1.57 6.27
CA SER A 131 -17.62 1.84 7.72
C SER A 131 -16.83 3.05 8.18
N GLY A 132 -16.05 3.67 7.30
CA GLY A 132 -15.27 4.86 7.63
C GLY A 132 -14.67 5.51 6.39
N SER A 133 -14.53 6.83 6.45
CA SER A 133 -13.85 7.65 5.46
C SER A 133 -13.20 8.82 6.17
N ILE A 134 -11.87 8.88 6.12
CA ILE A 134 -11.06 9.96 6.71
C ILE A 134 -10.44 10.74 5.56
N LYS A 135 -10.68 12.05 5.51
CA LYS A 135 -10.07 12.97 4.54
C LYS A 135 -8.80 13.59 5.10
N GLY A 136 -7.90 13.99 4.20
CA GLY A 136 -6.66 14.68 4.57
C GLY A 136 -5.53 13.75 5.01
N TYR A 137 -5.59 12.45 4.67
CA TYR A 137 -4.49 11.55 4.90
C TYR A 137 -3.47 11.62 3.76
N GLY A 138 -2.24 11.98 4.09
CA GLY A 138 -1.18 12.23 3.14
C GLY A 138 -1.27 13.61 2.47
N CYS A 139 -0.46 13.82 1.45
CA CYS A 139 -0.47 15.06 0.65
C CYS A 139 -1.00 14.78 -0.76
N GLN A 140 -1.82 15.67 -1.25
CA GLN A 140 -2.22 15.65 -2.66
C GLN A 140 -0.98 15.84 -3.53
N CYS A 141 -0.84 15.03 -4.57
CA CYS A 141 0.30 15.09 -5.47
C CYS A 141 -0.13 14.57 -6.84
N GLU A 142 0.17 15.34 -7.85
CA GLU A 142 -0.08 15.01 -9.25
C GLU A 142 1.21 14.61 -9.97
N ASP A 143 2.18 14.02 -9.23
CA ASP A 143 3.46 13.61 -9.79
C ASP A 143 3.27 12.51 -10.83
N PHE A 144 3.95 12.65 -11.97
CA PHE A 144 3.98 11.63 -13.02
C PHE A 144 4.69 10.35 -12.58
N GLU A 145 5.61 10.47 -11.62
CA GLU A 145 6.31 9.37 -11.01
C GLU A 145 6.19 9.48 -9.49
N THR A 146 5.71 8.42 -8.85
CA THR A 146 5.61 8.37 -7.39
C THR A 146 5.86 6.95 -6.88
N ILE A 147 6.44 6.86 -5.69
CA ILE A 147 6.69 5.60 -5.00
C ILE A 147 5.70 5.50 -3.84
N ILE A 148 4.96 4.41 -3.77
CA ILE A 148 3.94 4.19 -2.75
C ILE A 148 4.20 2.87 -2.04
N GLY A 149 4.34 2.92 -0.71
CA GLY A 149 4.52 1.75 0.14
C GLY A 149 3.31 1.46 1.03
N ILE A 150 3.13 0.19 1.36
CA ILE A 150 2.20 -0.29 2.38
C ILE A 150 2.99 -1.06 3.42
N LYS A 151 2.86 -0.70 4.70
CA LYS A 151 3.43 -1.45 5.83
C LYS A 151 2.32 -1.98 6.72
N TYR A 152 2.37 -3.26 7.02
CA TYR A 152 1.60 -3.89 8.08
C TYR A 152 2.47 -4.07 9.32
N GLU A 153 1.99 -3.61 10.46
CA GLU A 153 2.67 -3.77 11.76
C GLU A 153 1.88 -4.77 12.61
N HIS A 154 2.45 -5.95 12.78
CA HIS A 154 1.80 -7.08 13.44
C HIS A 154 1.43 -6.79 14.91
N ILE A 155 2.39 -6.29 15.69
CA ILE A 155 2.22 -6.06 17.14
C ILE A 155 1.05 -5.11 17.40
N CYS A 156 1.00 -4.01 16.65
CA CYS A 156 -0.04 -2.98 16.79
C CYS A 156 -1.28 -3.27 15.94
N ARG A 157 -1.25 -4.30 15.10
CA ARG A 157 -2.29 -4.63 14.11
C ARG A 157 -2.71 -3.39 13.32
N SER A 158 -1.72 -2.69 12.77
CA SER A 158 -1.94 -1.41 12.10
C SER A 158 -1.34 -1.40 10.70
N VAL A 159 -1.91 -0.53 9.85
CA VAL A 159 -1.43 -0.28 8.49
C VAL A 159 -1.03 1.18 8.37
N SER A 160 0.13 1.40 7.78
CA SER A 160 0.64 2.72 7.40
C SER A 160 0.96 2.72 5.91
N PHE A 161 0.74 3.87 5.27
CA PHE A 161 1.18 4.09 3.89
C PHE A 161 2.39 5.01 3.86
N PHE A 162 3.17 4.84 2.80
CA PHE A 162 4.36 5.62 2.52
C PHE A 162 4.22 6.28 1.16
N LYS A 163 4.75 7.49 1.02
CA LYS A 163 4.85 8.17 -0.25
C LYS A 163 6.27 8.71 -0.42
N ASN A 164 6.97 8.30 -1.47
CA ASN A 164 8.34 8.68 -1.75
C ASN A 164 9.28 8.47 -0.53
N GLY A 165 9.11 7.33 0.16
CA GLY A 165 9.87 6.97 1.36
C GLY A 165 9.44 7.67 2.66
N ILE A 166 8.45 8.56 2.62
CA ILE A 166 7.93 9.27 3.80
C ILE A 166 6.77 8.47 4.38
N ASN A 167 6.87 8.10 5.67
CA ASN A 167 5.77 7.48 6.40
C ASN A 167 4.66 8.53 6.66
N LEU A 168 3.45 8.24 6.18
CA LEU A 168 2.28 9.12 6.33
C LEU A 168 1.54 8.93 7.66
N GLY A 169 2.08 8.06 8.54
CA GLY A 169 1.48 7.71 9.81
C GLY A 169 0.52 6.53 9.73
N VAL A 170 -0.06 6.18 10.88
CA VAL A 170 -1.00 5.05 10.97
C VAL A 170 -2.33 5.42 10.30
N ALA A 171 -2.66 4.69 9.24
CA ALA A 171 -3.91 4.83 8.50
C ALA A 171 -5.07 4.05 9.14
N PHE A 172 -4.81 2.80 9.50
CA PHE A 172 -5.81 1.90 10.07
C PHE A 172 -5.27 1.14 11.28
N ARG A 173 -6.15 0.90 12.25
CA ARG A 173 -5.87 0.09 13.45
C ARG A 173 -6.82 -1.10 13.51
N ASN A 174 -6.45 -2.11 14.30
CA ASN A 174 -7.20 -3.36 14.45
C ASN A 174 -7.40 -4.08 13.10
N VAL A 175 -6.37 -4.05 12.27
CA VAL A 175 -6.33 -4.74 10.98
C VAL A 175 -5.89 -6.18 11.20
N GLN A 176 -6.56 -7.15 10.58
CA GLN A 176 -6.15 -8.55 10.61
C GLN A 176 -4.88 -8.77 9.78
N SER A 177 -4.11 -9.83 10.09
CA SER A 177 -2.98 -10.26 9.27
C SER A 177 -3.43 -11.02 8.02
N GLY A 178 -2.50 -11.22 7.09
CA GLY A 178 -2.74 -12.04 5.90
C GLY A 178 -3.59 -11.37 4.82
N LEU A 179 -3.72 -10.05 4.86
CA LEU A 179 -4.40 -9.30 3.80
C LEU A 179 -3.50 -9.12 2.60
N THR A 180 -4.09 -9.16 1.42
CA THR A 180 -3.41 -9.06 0.13
C THR A 180 -3.40 -7.63 -0.38
N PRO A 181 -2.25 -7.12 -0.84
CA PRO A 181 -2.18 -5.82 -1.51
C PRO A 181 -2.99 -5.81 -2.80
N VAL A 182 -3.70 -4.71 -3.02
CA VAL A 182 -4.55 -4.49 -4.17
C VAL A 182 -4.39 -3.07 -4.70
N LEU A 183 -4.42 -2.92 -6.00
CA LEU A 183 -4.45 -1.65 -6.71
C LEU A 183 -5.76 -1.52 -7.49
N ASP A 184 -6.36 -0.35 -7.41
CA ASP A 184 -7.53 0.04 -8.17
C ASP A 184 -7.19 1.30 -8.98
N ILE A 185 -7.06 1.13 -10.30
CA ILE A 185 -6.37 2.02 -11.22
C ILE A 185 -7.39 2.76 -12.10
N TRP A 186 -7.46 4.08 -11.94
CA TRP A 186 -8.39 4.96 -12.65
C TRP A 186 -7.72 5.97 -13.58
N PHE A 187 -6.40 5.96 -13.73
CA PHE A 187 -5.73 6.78 -14.73
C PHE A 187 -5.79 6.13 -16.12
N GLU A 188 -5.64 6.95 -17.16
CA GLU A 188 -5.78 6.50 -18.55
C GLU A 188 -4.60 5.69 -19.04
N LYS A 189 -3.37 6.19 -18.80
CA LYS A 189 -2.15 5.57 -19.32
C LYS A 189 -1.00 5.64 -18.33
N GLY A 190 -0.33 4.52 -18.17
CA GLY A 190 0.83 4.42 -17.27
C GLY A 190 1.20 2.99 -16.93
N THR A 191 2.24 2.85 -16.10
CA THR A 191 2.75 1.55 -15.64
C THR A 191 2.98 1.60 -14.14
N ILE A 192 2.64 0.52 -13.46
CA ILE A 192 2.95 0.30 -12.05
C ILE A 192 3.86 -0.91 -11.92
N PHE A 193 4.98 -0.74 -11.21
CA PHE A 193 5.97 -1.79 -10.94
C PHE A 193 5.96 -2.12 -9.45
N ILE A 194 6.17 -3.40 -9.12
CA ILE A 194 6.53 -3.81 -7.77
C ILE A 194 8.03 -3.54 -7.57
N ASN A 195 8.38 -2.80 -6.52
CA ASN A 195 9.78 -2.49 -6.21
C ASN A 195 10.38 -3.57 -5.29
N HIS A 196 11.07 -4.55 -5.86
CA HIS A 196 11.69 -5.66 -5.10
C HIS A 196 12.88 -5.24 -4.24
N ASN A 197 13.45 -4.06 -4.49
CA ASN A 197 14.56 -3.52 -3.70
C ASN A 197 14.09 -2.59 -2.57
N ALA A 198 12.79 -2.60 -2.28
CA ALA A 198 12.21 -1.75 -1.26
C ALA A 198 12.74 -2.14 0.13
N VAL A 199 13.29 -1.16 0.83
CA VAL A 199 13.71 -1.28 2.22
C VAL A 199 12.89 -0.29 3.03
N CYS A 200 12.11 -0.79 3.98
CA CYS A 200 11.38 0.07 4.90
C CYS A 200 12.37 0.71 5.89
N GLU A 201 12.97 1.84 5.52
CA GLU A 201 13.73 2.65 6.46
C GLU A 201 12.76 3.53 7.24
N GLU A 202 12.59 3.27 8.53
CA GLU A 202 11.88 4.21 9.41
C GLU A 202 12.75 5.45 9.60
N ARG A 203 12.51 6.47 8.80
CA ARG A 203 13.00 7.82 9.11
C ARG A 203 12.06 8.41 10.15
N THR A 204 12.36 8.21 11.43
CA THR A 204 11.77 8.98 12.51
C THR A 204 12.32 10.41 12.42
N PHE A 205 11.48 11.36 12.04
CA PHE A 205 11.77 12.77 12.29
C PHE A 205 11.69 12.99 13.81
N LEU A 206 12.83 13.29 14.42
CA LEU A 206 12.94 13.82 15.76
C LEU A 206 12.56 15.30 15.74
#